data_9877d19783aa13348209ddbc1d68fae3
#
_entry.id   9877d19783aa13348209ddbc1d68fae3
#
_cell.length_a   1.000
_cell.length_b   1.000
_cell.length_c   1.000
_cell.angle_alpha   90.00
_cell.angle_beta   90.00
_cell.angle_gamma   90.00
#
_symmetry.space_group_name_H-M   'P 1'
#
loop_
_entity.id
_entity.type
_entity.pdbx_description
1 polymer ?
#
loop_
_entity_poly.entity_id
_entity_poly.type
_entity_poly.pdbx_seq_one_letter_code
_entity_poly.pdbx_strand_id
1 'polypeptide(L)'
;MIDFRKKIAVGTAIVKTNPIEIYDTLDRASDKNALRPAQLAVLEDWWNNYKDKKDVILKLHTGQGKTLLGLLILQSKLNLNQGPVLYLCPTYNLVTQTCEQATQFGIKYCTIGADKNIPMDFYDSKSILITSVHKLFNGLTKFGLRNRSESVGSIVLDDSHACIDAIQKAFTIIIKKDEDGYEKVLSIFENELEKQGLGTLEDIRLGNHDSF
;
A
#
# COMPACT_ATOMS: atom_id res chain seq x y z
N MET A 1 27.22 -20.67 -45.51
CA MET A 1 26.33 -21.11 -44.40
C MET A 1 26.48 -20.11 -43.25
N ILE A 2 25.51 -19.27 -43.00
CA ILE A 2 25.58 -18.23 -41.97
C ILE A 2 25.37 -18.90 -40.61
N ASP A 3 26.37 -18.86 -39.75
CA ASP A 3 26.32 -19.45 -38.41
C ASP A 3 25.48 -18.54 -37.48
N PHE A 4 24.21 -18.87 -37.33
CA PHE A 4 23.24 -18.14 -36.44
C PHE A 4 23.59 -18.26 -34.94
N ARG A 5 24.49 -19.17 -34.54
CA ARG A 5 24.85 -19.35 -33.13
C ARG A 5 25.75 -18.24 -32.60
N LYS A 6 26.41 -17.45 -33.43
CA LYS A 6 27.28 -16.32 -33.04
C LYS A 6 26.53 -14.99 -32.83
N LYS A 7 25.24 -14.92 -33.12
CA LYS A 7 24.42 -13.65 -32.96
C LYS A 7 23.49 -13.61 -31.76
N ILE A 8 23.51 -14.64 -30.94
CA ILE A 8 22.86 -14.57 -29.63
C ILE A 8 23.96 -14.30 -28.59
N ALA A 9 24.59 -13.13 -28.67
CA ALA A 9 25.08 -12.50 -27.46
C ALA A 9 23.82 -12.17 -26.65
N VAL A 10 23.57 -12.98 -25.61
CA VAL A 10 22.59 -12.65 -24.58
C VAL A 10 23.11 -11.36 -23.92
N GLY A 11 22.80 -10.23 -24.53
CA GLY A 11 22.93 -8.95 -23.87
C GLY A 11 22.07 -9.04 -22.63
N THR A 12 22.68 -9.02 -21.47
CA THR A 12 21.95 -8.82 -20.20
C THR A 12 21.11 -7.56 -20.39
N ALA A 13 19.79 -7.75 -20.55
CA ALA A 13 18.88 -6.63 -20.72
C ALA A 13 19.08 -5.72 -19.51
N ILE A 14 19.51 -4.49 -19.75
CA ILE A 14 19.70 -3.50 -18.68
C ILE A 14 18.34 -3.27 -18.06
N VAL A 15 18.18 -3.66 -16.80
CA VAL A 15 16.94 -3.47 -16.07
C VAL A 15 16.72 -1.96 -15.88
N LYS A 16 15.63 -1.43 -16.44
CA LYS A 16 15.25 -0.03 -16.28
C LYS A 16 14.76 0.21 -14.87
N THR A 17 15.24 1.30 -14.25
CA THR A 17 14.90 1.67 -12.88
C THR A 17 14.08 2.96 -12.79
N ASN A 18 14.21 3.85 -13.76
CA ASN A 18 13.37 5.05 -13.85
C ASN A 18 11.92 4.65 -14.21
N PRO A 19 10.89 5.07 -13.44
CA PRO A 19 9.51 4.66 -13.67
C PRO A 19 8.96 5.05 -15.05
N ILE A 20 9.45 6.13 -15.67
CA ILE A 20 9.07 6.56 -17.03
C ILE A 20 9.64 5.57 -18.05
N GLU A 21 10.93 5.26 -17.94
CA GLU A 21 11.57 4.27 -18.83
C GLU A 21 10.97 2.87 -18.64
N ILE A 22 10.59 2.50 -17.40
CA ILE A 22 9.87 1.26 -17.13
C ILE A 22 8.57 1.24 -17.92
N TYR A 23 7.76 2.31 -17.83
CA TYR A 23 6.49 2.41 -18.54
C TYR A 23 6.63 2.20 -20.04
N ASP A 24 7.68 2.74 -20.66
CA ASP A 24 7.94 2.61 -22.09
C ASP A 24 8.29 1.17 -22.52
N THR A 25 8.75 0.35 -21.61
CA THR A 25 9.14 -1.06 -21.86
C THR A 25 8.05 -2.09 -21.50
N LEU A 26 6.93 -1.66 -20.90
CA LEU A 26 5.84 -2.56 -20.50
C LEU A 26 5.05 -3.08 -21.71
N ASP A 27 4.67 -4.35 -21.65
CA ASP A 27 3.72 -4.97 -22.60
C ASP A 27 2.29 -4.59 -22.22
N ARG A 28 1.89 -3.41 -22.63
CA ARG A 28 0.60 -2.77 -22.28
C ARG A 28 -0.51 -3.20 -23.21
N ALA A 29 -1.75 -3.22 -22.72
CA ALA A 29 -2.93 -3.36 -23.55
C ALA A 29 -2.98 -2.24 -24.63
N SER A 30 -3.52 -2.55 -25.81
CA SER A 30 -3.48 -1.67 -26.99
C SER A 30 -4.17 -0.31 -26.83
N ASP A 31 -5.06 -0.18 -25.83
CA ASP A 31 -5.74 1.07 -25.47
C ASP A 31 -4.94 1.96 -24.51
N LYS A 32 -3.78 1.51 -24.03
CA LYS A 32 -2.93 2.25 -23.08
C LYS A 32 -1.90 3.10 -23.83
N ASN A 33 -2.21 4.39 -23.93
CA ASN A 33 -1.39 5.40 -24.59
C ASN A 33 -0.18 5.82 -23.72
N ALA A 34 0.59 6.79 -24.22
CA ALA A 34 1.67 7.42 -23.46
C ALA A 34 1.20 8.01 -22.13
N LEU A 35 2.12 8.17 -21.18
CA LEU A 35 1.84 8.85 -19.92
C LEU A 35 1.31 10.26 -20.17
N ARG A 36 0.31 10.66 -19.39
CA ARG A 36 -0.24 12.02 -19.46
C ARG A 36 0.76 13.03 -18.90
N PRO A 37 0.74 14.30 -19.35
CA PRO A 37 1.70 15.31 -18.87
C PRO A 37 1.78 15.42 -17.34
N ALA A 38 0.65 15.37 -16.63
CA ALA A 38 0.63 15.41 -15.17
C ALA A 38 1.29 14.17 -14.54
N GLN A 39 1.13 12.98 -15.15
CA GLN A 39 1.78 11.75 -14.68
C GLN A 39 3.30 11.80 -14.89
N LEU A 40 3.74 12.29 -16.05
CA LEU A 40 5.16 12.51 -16.35
C LEU A 40 5.79 13.43 -15.32
N ALA A 41 5.21 14.62 -15.11
CA ALA A 41 5.74 15.61 -14.17
C ALA A 41 5.89 15.05 -12.75
N VAL A 42 4.89 14.28 -12.27
CA VAL A 42 4.95 13.66 -10.94
C VAL A 42 6.01 12.58 -10.87
N LEU A 43 6.15 11.71 -11.89
CA LEU A 43 7.16 10.66 -11.90
C LEU A 43 8.59 11.22 -12.04
N GLU A 44 8.78 12.28 -12.84
CA GLU A 44 10.05 12.98 -12.95
C GLU A 44 10.47 13.62 -11.62
N ASP A 45 9.54 14.34 -10.97
CA ASP A 45 9.79 14.97 -9.68
C ASP A 45 10.09 13.93 -8.61
N TRP A 46 9.27 12.84 -8.55
CA TRP A 46 9.53 11.74 -7.63
C TRP A 46 10.91 11.11 -7.86
N TRP A 47 11.27 10.82 -9.11
CA TRP A 47 12.54 10.19 -9.45
C TRP A 47 13.73 11.06 -9.06
N ASN A 48 13.67 12.34 -9.35
CA ASN A 48 14.80 13.27 -9.15
C ASN A 48 14.95 13.70 -7.69
N ASN A 49 13.84 13.90 -6.97
CA ASN A 49 13.86 14.58 -5.68
C ASN A 49 13.38 13.72 -4.49
N TYR A 50 12.60 12.67 -4.73
CA TYR A 50 11.90 11.95 -3.65
C TYR A 50 12.16 10.45 -3.61
N LYS A 51 12.80 9.83 -4.60
CA LYS A 51 12.99 8.37 -4.63
C LYS A 51 13.70 7.80 -3.41
N ASP A 52 14.57 8.58 -2.77
CA ASP A 52 15.34 8.16 -1.60
C ASP A 52 14.75 8.70 -0.27
N LYS A 53 13.61 9.39 -0.34
CA LYS A 53 12.91 9.84 0.87
C LYS A 53 12.11 8.69 1.47
N LYS A 54 12.07 8.66 2.81
CA LYS A 54 11.37 7.61 3.56
C LYS A 54 9.86 7.69 3.36
N ASP A 55 9.31 8.88 3.52
CA ASP A 55 7.87 9.12 3.47
C ASP A 55 7.55 10.19 2.43
N VAL A 56 6.66 9.87 1.49
CA VAL A 56 6.27 10.76 0.38
C VAL A 56 4.76 10.73 0.21
N ILE A 57 4.13 11.88 0.10
CA ILE A 57 2.71 12.02 -0.21
C ILE A 57 2.57 12.55 -1.64
N LEU A 58 1.89 11.77 -2.49
CA LEU A 58 1.55 12.18 -3.85
C LEU A 58 0.09 12.64 -3.90
N LYS A 59 -0.14 13.91 -4.25
CA LYS A 59 -1.49 14.47 -4.39
C LYS A 59 -1.83 14.70 -5.86
N LEU A 60 -2.83 13.97 -6.36
CA LEU A 60 -3.38 14.13 -7.71
C LEU A 60 -4.91 14.17 -7.66
N HIS A 61 -5.50 14.83 -8.65
CA HIS A 61 -6.96 14.81 -8.80
C HIS A 61 -7.47 13.41 -9.15
N THR A 62 -8.74 13.16 -8.83
CA THR A 62 -9.42 11.90 -9.19
C THR A 62 -9.39 11.70 -10.72
N GLY A 63 -9.22 10.46 -11.17
CA GLY A 63 -9.15 10.14 -12.60
C GLY A 63 -7.79 10.40 -13.28
N GLN A 64 -6.80 10.89 -12.57
CA GLN A 64 -5.46 11.14 -13.14
C GLN A 64 -4.52 9.92 -13.11
N GLY A 65 -5.02 8.75 -12.75
CA GLY A 65 -4.26 7.50 -12.80
C GLY A 65 -3.28 7.31 -11.64
N LYS A 66 -3.66 7.67 -10.41
CA LYS A 66 -2.86 7.47 -9.18
C LYS A 66 -2.37 6.03 -9.05
N THR A 67 -3.23 5.07 -9.34
CA THR A 67 -2.90 3.62 -9.26
C THR A 67 -1.70 3.27 -10.14
N LEU A 68 -1.67 3.74 -11.39
CA LEU A 68 -0.54 3.52 -12.29
C LEU A 68 0.75 4.10 -11.73
N LEU A 69 0.71 5.32 -11.18
CA LEU A 69 1.90 5.96 -10.60
C LEU A 69 2.43 5.15 -9.42
N GLY A 70 1.56 4.71 -8.52
CA GLY A 70 1.94 3.86 -7.39
C GLY A 70 2.56 2.53 -7.82
N LEU A 71 1.98 1.88 -8.84
CA LEU A 71 2.51 0.64 -9.40
C LEU A 71 3.89 0.85 -10.05
N LEU A 72 4.08 1.93 -10.82
CA LEU A 72 5.37 2.26 -11.45
C LEU A 72 6.46 2.59 -10.43
N ILE A 73 6.11 3.31 -9.36
CA ILE A 73 7.02 3.60 -8.25
C ILE A 73 7.46 2.30 -7.57
N LEU A 74 6.53 1.39 -7.27
CA LEU A 74 6.88 0.10 -6.68
C LEU A 74 7.70 -0.78 -7.62
N GLN A 75 7.38 -0.79 -8.93
CA GLN A 75 8.19 -1.50 -9.91
C GLN A 75 9.61 -0.94 -9.98
N SER A 76 9.78 0.39 -9.90
CA SER A 76 11.08 1.05 -9.81
C SER A 76 11.86 0.58 -8.57
N LYS A 77 11.21 0.49 -7.41
CA LYS A 77 11.81 -0.01 -6.17
C LYS A 77 12.25 -1.47 -6.28
N LEU A 78 11.45 -2.34 -6.90
CA LEU A 78 11.83 -3.72 -7.20
C LEU A 78 13.06 -3.78 -8.10
N ASN A 79 13.09 -3.00 -9.18
CA ASN A 79 14.20 -2.96 -10.13
C ASN A 79 15.48 -2.37 -9.53
N LEU A 80 15.36 -1.55 -8.48
CA LEU A 80 16.47 -1.05 -7.66
C LEU A 80 16.93 -2.04 -6.58
N ASN A 81 16.34 -3.24 -6.51
CA ASN A 81 16.61 -4.27 -5.50
C ASN A 81 16.38 -3.75 -4.05
N GLN A 82 15.39 -2.90 -3.85
CA GLN A 82 15.06 -2.35 -2.54
C GLN A 82 14.06 -3.22 -1.74
N GLY A 83 14.07 -4.53 -1.98
CA GLY A 83 13.30 -5.54 -1.25
C GLY A 83 11.88 -5.73 -1.75
N PRO A 84 11.10 -6.61 -1.09
CA PRO A 84 9.71 -6.84 -1.42
C PRO A 84 8.86 -5.59 -1.24
N VAL A 85 7.84 -5.41 -2.09
CA VAL A 85 7.01 -4.21 -2.08
C VAL A 85 5.52 -4.52 -1.98
N LEU A 86 4.78 -3.64 -1.30
CA LEU A 86 3.34 -3.75 -1.07
C LEU A 86 2.57 -2.61 -1.73
N TYR A 87 1.48 -2.95 -2.40
CA TYR A 87 0.43 -2.00 -2.79
C TYR A 87 -0.82 -2.29 -1.94
N LEU A 88 -1.19 -1.35 -1.08
CA LEU A 88 -2.27 -1.51 -0.12
C LEU A 88 -3.51 -0.71 -0.54
N CYS A 89 -4.63 -1.41 -0.63
CA CYS A 89 -5.94 -0.82 -0.93
C CYS A 89 -6.82 -0.81 0.33
N PRO A 90 -7.71 0.18 0.50
CA PRO A 90 -8.63 0.23 1.64
C PRO A 90 -9.69 -0.88 1.61
N THR A 91 -10.07 -1.36 0.41
CA THR A 91 -11.11 -2.39 0.24
C THR A 91 -10.69 -3.49 -0.72
N TYR A 92 -11.33 -4.66 -0.65
CA TYR A 92 -11.10 -5.77 -1.58
C TYR A 92 -11.52 -5.45 -3.03
N ASN A 93 -12.56 -4.64 -3.23
CA ASN A 93 -12.97 -4.22 -4.56
C ASN A 93 -11.85 -3.41 -5.24
N LEU A 94 -11.20 -2.53 -4.50
CA LEU A 94 -10.05 -1.77 -5.01
C LEU A 94 -8.83 -2.65 -5.24
N VAL A 95 -8.61 -3.71 -4.46
CA VAL A 95 -7.59 -4.72 -4.76
C VAL A 95 -7.83 -5.34 -6.14
N THR A 96 -9.05 -5.79 -6.41
CA THR A 96 -9.41 -6.39 -7.72
C THR A 96 -9.18 -5.40 -8.87
N GLN A 97 -9.67 -4.16 -8.73
CA GLN A 97 -9.47 -3.12 -9.75
C GLN A 97 -7.99 -2.79 -9.98
N THR A 98 -7.19 -2.75 -8.92
CA THR A 98 -5.74 -2.51 -9.01
C THR A 98 -5.03 -3.66 -9.71
N CYS A 99 -5.43 -4.92 -9.46
CA CYS A 99 -4.93 -6.09 -10.16
C CYS A 99 -5.26 -6.05 -11.65
N GLU A 100 -6.49 -5.70 -12.01
CA GLU A 100 -6.92 -5.52 -13.40
C GLU A 100 -6.08 -4.43 -14.10
N GLN A 101 -5.87 -3.30 -13.46
CA GLN A 101 -5.02 -2.24 -13.99
C GLN A 101 -3.57 -2.70 -14.15
N ALA A 102 -3.00 -3.38 -13.17
CA ALA A 102 -1.65 -3.94 -13.26
C ALA A 102 -1.51 -4.89 -14.47
N THR A 103 -2.51 -5.75 -14.68
CA THR A 103 -2.59 -6.64 -15.86
C THR A 103 -2.63 -5.83 -17.16
N GLN A 104 -3.50 -4.82 -17.25
CA GLN A 104 -3.62 -3.97 -18.44
C GLN A 104 -2.35 -3.20 -18.78
N PHE A 105 -1.55 -2.85 -17.77
CA PHE A 105 -0.27 -2.19 -17.96
C PHE A 105 0.93 -3.15 -18.09
N GLY A 106 0.70 -4.46 -18.01
CA GLY A 106 1.78 -5.45 -18.09
C GLY A 106 2.72 -5.45 -16.87
N ILE A 107 2.26 -4.95 -15.72
CA ILE A 107 3.03 -4.92 -14.46
C ILE A 107 2.80 -6.21 -13.69
N LYS A 108 3.89 -6.88 -13.31
CA LYS A 108 3.82 -8.14 -12.55
C LYS A 108 3.38 -7.90 -11.12
N TYR A 109 2.38 -8.66 -10.69
CA TYR A 109 1.87 -8.61 -9.33
C TYR A 109 1.53 -10.00 -8.81
N CYS A 110 1.35 -10.11 -7.50
CA CYS A 110 0.78 -11.26 -6.83
C CYS A 110 -0.23 -10.82 -5.78
N THR A 111 -1.07 -11.75 -5.34
CA THR A 111 -2.09 -11.52 -4.31
C THR A 111 -2.06 -12.64 -3.28
N ILE A 112 -2.59 -12.39 -2.08
CA ILE A 112 -2.78 -13.44 -1.07
C ILE A 112 -4.00 -14.27 -1.46
N GLY A 113 -3.79 -15.55 -1.77
CA GLY A 113 -4.84 -16.48 -2.17
C GLY A 113 -5.75 -16.95 -1.02
N ALA A 114 -6.65 -17.89 -1.33
CA ALA A 114 -7.56 -18.50 -0.37
C ALA A 114 -6.84 -19.27 0.76
N ASP A 115 -5.66 -19.79 0.49
CA ASP A 115 -4.76 -20.46 1.44
C ASP A 115 -4.15 -19.50 2.48
N LYS A 116 -4.36 -18.19 2.33
CA LYS A 116 -3.83 -17.10 3.16
C LYS A 116 -2.30 -17.04 3.21
N ASN A 117 -1.61 -17.70 2.28
CA ASN A 117 -0.16 -17.65 2.19
C ASN A 117 0.30 -16.46 1.32
N ILE A 118 1.45 -15.92 1.68
CA ILE A 118 2.12 -14.91 0.88
C ILE A 118 2.88 -15.65 -0.23
N PRO A 119 2.70 -15.28 -1.52
CA PRO A 119 3.36 -15.96 -2.63
C PRO A 119 4.89 -15.81 -2.60
N MET A 120 5.61 -16.83 -3.10
CA MET A 120 7.07 -16.80 -3.20
C MET A 120 7.57 -15.64 -4.07
N ASP A 121 6.84 -15.25 -5.10
CA ASP A 121 7.19 -14.11 -5.96
C ASP A 121 7.32 -12.78 -5.20
N PHE A 122 6.62 -12.63 -4.07
CA PHE A 122 6.80 -11.50 -3.16
C PHE A 122 8.15 -11.58 -2.45
N TYR A 123 8.47 -12.73 -1.84
CA TYR A 123 9.73 -12.93 -1.11
C TYR A 123 10.95 -12.78 -2.02
N ASP A 124 10.84 -13.28 -3.24
CA ASP A 124 11.88 -13.17 -4.27
C ASP A 124 11.98 -11.76 -4.88
N SER A 125 11.16 -10.81 -4.45
CA SER A 125 11.06 -9.45 -5.03
C SER A 125 10.80 -9.45 -6.54
N LYS A 126 10.03 -10.43 -7.05
CA LYS A 126 9.72 -10.60 -8.48
C LYS A 126 8.42 -9.91 -8.90
N SER A 127 7.54 -9.63 -7.94
CA SER A 127 6.22 -9.04 -8.20
C SER A 127 5.76 -8.15 -7.04
N ILE A 128 4.88 -7.21 -7.36
CA ILE A 128 4.23 -6.34 -6.38
C ILE A 128 3.14 -7.13 -5.66
N LEU A 129 3.15 -7.20 -4.34
CA LEU A 129 2.02 -7.77 -3.60
C LEU A 129 0.91 -6.72 -3.47
N ILE A 130 -0.22 -6.96 -4.14
CA ILE A 130 -1.41 -6.12 -4.06
C ILE A 130 -2.38 -6.76 -3.06
N THR A 131 -2.74 -6.02 -2.01
CA THR A 131 -3.64 -6.55 -0.97
C THR A 131 -4.37 -5.43 -0.23
N SER A 132 -5.31 -5.79 0.66
CA SER A 132 -5.98 -4.80 1.50
C SER A 132 -5.16 -4.41 2.73
N VAL A 133 -5.35 -3.19 3.23
CA VAL A 133 -4.70 -2.68 4.46
C VAL A 133 -4.95 -3.60 5.66
N HIS A 134 -6.09 -4.28 5.70
CA HIS A 134 -6.42 -5.21 6.77
C HIS A 134 -5.50 -6.45 6.86
N LYS A 135 -4.78 -6.77 5.78
CA LYS A 135 -3.80 -7.88 5.82
C LYS A 135 -2.51 -7.47 6.52
N LEU A 136 -2.16 -6.19 6.44
CA LEU A 136 -0.99 -5.64 7.11
C LEU A 136 -1.33 -5.19 8.54
N PHE A 137 -2.45 -4.50 8.72
CA PHE A 137 -2.86 -3.90 9.98
C PHE A 137 -3.95 -4.75 10.66
N ASN A 138 -3.54 -5.76 11.41
CA ASN A 138 -4.39 -6.59 12.26
C ASN A 138 -3.53 -7.30 13.32
N GLY A 139 -4.15 -7.81 14.38
CA GLY A 139 -3.46 -8.49 15.50
C GLY A 139 -2.76 -9.82 15.13
N LEU A 140 -3.02 -10.38 13.93
CA LEU A 140 -2.42 -11.62 13.42
C LEU A 140 -1.55 -11.38 12.20
N THR A 141 -1.13 -10.13 11.97
CA THR A 141 -0.31 -9.79 10.79
C THR A 141 0.99 -10.59 10.74
N LYS A 142 1.41 -10.93 9.54
CA LYS A 142 2.74 -11.52 9.26
C LYS A 142 3.82 -10.44 9.12
N PHE A 143 3.44 -9.15 9.05
CA PHE A 143 4.32 -8.03 8.81
C PHE A 143 4.57 -7.26 10.12
N GLY A 144 5.82 -7.22 10.58
CA GLY A 144 6.23 -6.33 11.66
C GLY A 144 5.88 -6.73 13.10
N LEU A 145 5.16 -7.83 13.33
CA LEU A 145 4.84 -8.33 14.67
C LEU A 145 5.43 -9.72 14.88
N ARG A 146 6.24 -9.92 15.92
CA ARG A 146 6.88 -11.16 16.32
C ARG A 146 8.25 -11.43 15.66
N ASN A 147 8.94 -12.45 16.17
CA ASN A 147 10.31 -12.85 15.75
C ASN A 147 10.42 -13.39 14.30
N ARG A 148 9.31 -13.55 13.59
CA ARG A 148 9.23 -14.01 12.21
C ARG A 148 8.43 -13.02 11.36
N SER A 149 8.71 -11.73 11.53
CA SER A 149 8.09 -10.70 10.71
C SER A 149 8.71 -10.67 9.32
N GLU A 150 7.85 -10.59 8.30
CA GLU A 150 8.26 -10.42 6.92
C GLU A 150 8.74 -8.98 6.70
N SER A 151 9.92 -8.84 6.12
CA SER A 151 10.46 -7.52 5.79
C SER A 151 9.82 -6.96 4.52
N VAL A 152 9.59 -5.66 4.50
CA VAL A 152 9.04 -4.92 3.37
C VAL A 152 9.94 -3.73 3.06
N GLY A 153 10.36 -3.61 1.80
CA GLY A 153 11.22 -2.53 1.35
C GLY A 153 10.47 -1.22 1.08
N SER A 154 9.28 -1.31 0.48
CA SER A 154 8.44 -0.12 0.20
C SER A 154 6.96 -0.45 0.20
N ILE A 155 6.15 0.54 0.60
CA ILE A 155 4.70 0.42 0.67
C ILE A 155 4.08 1.63 -0.04
N VAL A 156 3.08 1.38 -0.87
CA VAL A 156 2.16 2.39 -1.39
C VAL A 156 0.79 2.18 -0.78
N LEU A 157 0.21 3.24 -0.23
CA LEU A 157 -1.18 3.29 0.23
C LEU A 157 -2.03 3.96 -0.85
N ASP A 158 -2.96 3.21 -1.46
CA ASP A 158 -3.94 3.78 -2.38
C ASP A 158 -5.06 4.45 -1.57
N ASP A 159 -5.37 5.71 -1.91
CA ASP A 159 -6.27 6.52 -1.10
C ASP A 159 -5.91 6.49 0.39
N SER A 160 -4.84 7.21 0.73
CA SER A 160 -4.27 7.19 2.08
C SER A 160 -5.28 7.54 3.18
N HIS A 161 -6.26 8.42 2.91
CA HIS A 161 -7.30 8.75 3.88
C HIS A 161 -8.18 7.54 4.19
N ALA A 162 -8.71 6.88 3.15
CA ALA A 162 -9.53 5.69 3.32
C ALA A 162 -8.74 4.52 3.96
N CYS A 163 -7.45 4.40 3.63
CA CYS A 163 -6.57 3.43 4.29
C CYS A 163 -6.39 3.71 5.78
N ILE A 164 -6.14 4.98 6.16
CA ILE A 164 -5.98 5.38 7.56
C ILE A 164 -7.26 5.14 8.34
N ASP A 165 -8.42 5.53 7.79
CA ASP A 165 -9.72 5.26 8.41
C ASP A 165 -9.96 3.76 8.64
N ALA A 166 -9.61 2.93 7.66
CA ALA A 166 -9.72 1.48 7.77
C ALA A 166 -8.78 0.91 8.85
N ILE A 167 -7.57 1.44 8.97
CA ILE A 167 -6.61 1.08 10.01
C ILE A 167 -7.13 1.49 11.39
N GLN A 168 -7.60 2.71 11.55
CA GLN A 168 -8.16 3.20 12.81
C GLN A 168 -9.32 2.32 13.27
N LYS A 169 -10.26 2.01 12.38
CA LYS A 169 -11.40 1.11 12.67
C LYS A 169 -10.94 -0.29 13.10
N ALA A 170 -9.88 -0.82 12.49
CA ALA A 170 -9.35 -2.15 12.85
C ALA A 170 -8.74 -2.22 14.26
N PHE A 171 -8.32 -1.08 14.82
CA PHE A 171 -7.74 -0.98 16.17
C PHE A 171 -8.67 -0.25 17.17
N THR A 172 -9.89 0.06 16.76
CA THR A 172 -10.88 0.69 17.64
C THR A 172 -11.81 -0.37 18.21
N ILE A 173 -11.95 -0.39 19.52
CA ILE A 173 -12.94 -1.19 20.24
C ILE A 173 -14.06 -0.24 20.64
N ILE A 174 -15.28 -0.57 20.25
CA ILE A 174 -16.49 0.17 20.64
C ILE A 174 -17.21 -0.67 21.70
N ILE A 175 -17.38 -0.13 22.90
CA ILE A 175 -18.14 -0.75 23.97
C ILE A 175 -19.32 0.16 24.27
N LYS A 176 -20.52 -0.36 24.05
CA LYS A 176 -21.74 0.39 24.32
C LYS A 176 -22.06 0.43 25.81
N LYS A 177 -22.78 1.48 26.25
CA LYS A 177 -23.10 1.68 27.65
C LYS A 177 -23.95 0.54 28.26
N ASP A 178 -24.73 -0.16 27.44
CA ASP A 178 -25.57 -1.30 27.81
C ASP A 178 -24.85 -2.64 27.75
N GLU A 179 -23.56 -2.67 27.36
CA GLU A 179 -22.77 -3.90 27.27
C GLU A 179 -22.07 -4.23 28.59
N ASP A 180 -21.99 -5.55 28.90
CA ASP A 180 -21.24 -6.06 30.04
C ASP A 180 -19.76 -5.68 29.92
N GLY A 181 -19.28 -4.94 30.91
CA GLY A 181 -17.88 -4.53 30.93
C GLY A 181 -17.65 -3.04 30.65
N TYR A 182 -18.67 -2.30 30.19
CA TYR A 182 -18.55 -0.86 29.96
C TYR A 182 -18.03 -0.13 31.21
N GLU A 183 -18.69 -0.33 32.36
CA GLU A 183 -18.28 0.29 33.64
C GLU A 183 -16.89 -0.15 34.10
N LYS A 184 -16.50 -1.40 33.83
CA LYS A 184 -15.16 -1.89 34.16
C LYS A 184 -14.08 -1.21 33.33
N VAL A 185 -14.33 -1.03 32.02
CA VAL A 185 -13.40 -0.33 31.13
C VAL A 185 -13.35 1.14 31.48
N LEU A 186 -14.49 1.79 31.71
CA LEU A 186 -14.55 3.19 32.11
C LEU A 186 -13.75 3.44 33.40
N SER A 187 -13.89 2.58 34.40
CA SER A 187 -13.15 2.68 35.68
C SER A 187 -11.64 2.57 35.52
N ILE A 188 -11.14 1.83 34.53
CA ILE A 188 -9.70 1.74 34.24
C ILE A 188 -9.13 3.09 33.79
N PHE A 189 -9.90 3.84 33.03
CA PHE A 189 -9.47 5.11 32.44
C PHE A 189 -9.95 6.34 33.23
N GLU A 190 -10.69 6.19 34.31
CA GLU A 190 -11.29 7.27 35.10
C GLU A 190 -10.28 8.35 35.46
N ASN A 191 -9.16 7.98 36.07
CA ASN A 191 -8.11 8.91 36.46
C ASN A 191 -7.47 9.66 35.27
N GLU A 192 -7.37 9.02 34.11
CA GLU A 192 -6.77 9.65 32.93
C GLU A 192 -7.78 10.60 32.25
N LEU A 193 -9.05 10.23 32.25
CA LEU A 193 -10.13 11.08 31.72
C LEU A 193 -10.32 12.35 32.56
N GLU A 194 -10.22 12.24 33.90
CA GLU A 194 -10.27 13.41 34.79
C GLU A 194 -9.10 14.38 34.55
N LYS A 195 -7.90 13.86 34.20
CA LYS A 195 -6.74 14.69 33.89
C LYS A 195 -6.84 15.39 32.54
N GLN A 196 -7.61 14.83 31.59
CA GLN A 196 -7.77 15.42 30.24
C GLN A 196 -8.62 16.70 30.27
N GLY A 197 -9.62 16.78 31.15
CA GLY A 197 -10.46 17.97 31.29
C GLY A 197 -11.49 17.82 32.39
N LEU A 198 -11.76 18.92 33.09
CA LEU A 198 -12.83 19.01 34.09
C LEU A 198 -14.18 18.77 33.38
N GLY A 199 -14.87 17.72 33.77
CA GLY A 199 -16.18 17.36 33.22
C GLY A 199 -16.18 16.28 32.15
N THR A 200 -15.04 15.94 31.53
CA THR A 200 -14.97 14.91 30.48
C THR A 200 -15.55 13.56 30.95
N LEU A 201 -15.21 13.12 32.16
CA LEU A 201 -15.74 11.87 32.71
C LEU A 201 -17.26 11.96 32.95
N GLU A 202 -17.76 13.10 33.43
CA GLU A 202 -19.17 13.32 33.69
C GLU A 202 -19.98 13.38 32.39
N ASP A 203 -19.46 14.03 31.35
CA ASP A 203 -20.04 14.06 30.01
C ASP A 203 -20.14 12.66 29.40
N ILE A 204 -19.10 11.83 29.54
CA ILE A 204 -19.13 10.42 29.11
C ILE A 204 -20.21 9.64 29.88
N ARG A 205 -20.30 9.82 31.19
CA ARG A 205 -21.34 9.17 32.01
C ARG A 205 -22.74 9.61 31.64
N LEU A 206 -22.93 10.87 31.29
CA LEU A 206 -24.22 11.43 30.83
C LEU A 206 -24.53 11.03 29.36
N GLY A 207 -23.55 10.61 28.60
CA GLY A 207 -23.71 10.25 27.18
C GLY A 207 -23.74 11.47 26.26
N ASN A 208 -23.12 12.55 26.65
CA ASN A 208 -22.95 13.74 25.83
C ASN A 208 -21.88 13.46 24.75
N HIS A 209 -22.30 13.39 23.46
CA HIS A 209 -21.45 13.01 22.34
C HIS A 209 -20.57 14.13 21.78
N ASP A 210 -20.76 15.37 22.22
CA ASP A 210 -20.07 16.55 21.68
C ASP A 210 -18.72 16.87 22.37
N SER A 211 -18.26 15.96 23.23
CA SER A 211 -17.08 16.19 24.08
C SER A 211 -15.80 15.49 23.60
N PHE A 212 -15.74 15.03 22.32
CA PHE A 212 -14.60 14.34 21.74
C PHE A 212 -14.03 15.04 20.52
#